data_73a4453ccb3650eea6cf34b476bdc38b
#
_entry.id   73a4453ccb3650eea6cf34b476bdc38b
#
_cell.length_a   1.000
_cell.length_b   1.000
_cell.length_c   1.000
_cell.angle_alpha   90.00
_cell.angle_beta   90.00
_cell.angle_gamma   90.00
#
_symmetry.space_group_name_H-M   'P 1'
#
loop_
_entity.id
_entity.type
_entity.pdbx_description
1 polymer ?
#
loop_
_entity_poly.entity_id
_entity_poly.type
_entity_poly.pdbx_seq_one_letter_code
_entity_poly.pdbx_strand_id
1 'polypeptide(L)'
;MDYMNNCKLFLDDVRSPKDAIGLVPDKHNKFYWENDWDVVRNYDEFVQYLEVNGAPEFVSFDHDLGDTAMDEYFRNVATKGTLDYDNIKEKTGLDCAKFLVEYCADENQPLPEYLVHSANPVGKKNIELFLENAKKHLSL
;
A
#
# COMPACT_ATOMS: atom_id res chain seq x y z
N MET A 1 -23.34 -11.06 9.86
CA MET A 1 -22.87 -9.92 10.48
C MET A 1 -21.80 -9.25 9.70
N ASP A 2 -21.97 -8.08 9.60
CA ASP A 2 -21.10 -7.36 8.75
C ASP A 2 -20.01 -6.65 9.54
N TYR A 3 -18.80 -7.06 9.33
CA TYR A 3 -17.66 -6.45 9.98
C TYR A 3 -16.85 -5.63 9.02
N MET A 4 -17.47 -5.28 7.90
CA MET A 4 -16.73 -4.54 6.89
C MET A 4 -16.42 -3.15 7.40
N ASN A 5 -15.15 -2.83 7.36
CA ASN A 5 -14.68 -1.48 7.60
C ASN A 5 -14.86 -0.72 6.28
N ASN A 6 -15.83 0.17 6.23
CA ASN A 6 -16.11 0.96 5.02
C ASN A 6 -15.15 2.13 4.84
N CYS A 7 -14.03 2.11 5.54
CA CYS A 7 -13.04 3.18 5.46
C CYS A 7 -12.07 2.98 4.32
N LYS A 8 -11.46 4.06 3.91
CA LYS A 8 -10.34 4.06 2.97
C LYS A 8 -9.08 4.32 3.75
N LEU A 9 -8.05 3.50 3.51
CA LEU A 9 -6.79 3.58 4.22
C LEU A 9 -5.69 4.07 3.30
N PHE A 10 -4.99 5.12 3.71
CA PHE A 10 -3.90 5.72 2.95
C PHE A 10 -2.59 5.46 3.69
N LEU A 11 -1.68 4.72 3.03
CA LEU A 11 -0.37 4.38 3.57
C LEU A 11 0.69 5.22 2.87
N ASP A 12 1.32 6.12 3.60
CA ASP A 12 2.41 6.95 3.08
C ASP A 12 3.12 7.59 4.27
N ASP A 13 4.44 7.60 4.26
CA ASP A 13 5.19 8.11 5.39
C ASP A 13 5.13 9.64 5.51
N VAL A 14 4.85 10.36 4.42
CA VAL A 14 4.87 11.84 4.43
C VAL A 14 3.68 12.49 3.73
N ARG A 15 3.09 11.83 2.72
CA ARG A 15 2.01 12.45 1.93
C ARG A 15 0.65 12.32 2.60
N SER A 16 -0.25 13.21 2.23
CA SER A 16 -1.68 13.06 2.50
C SER A 16 -2.39 12.65 1.20
N PRO A 17 -3.67 12.22 1.27
CA PRO A 17 -4.34 11.70 0.06
C PRO A 17 -4.31 12.65 -1.14
N LYS A 18 -4.49 13.94 -0.93
CA LYS A 18 -4.47 14.89 -2.04
C LYS A 18 -3.11 14.98 -2.72
N ASP A 19 -2.04 14.65 -2.02
CA ASP A 19 -0.69 14.66 -2.58
C ASP A 19 -0.46 13.49 -3.55
N ALA A 20 -1.33 12.48 -3.54
CA ALA A 20 -1.23 11.35 -4.46
C ALA A 20 -1.81 11.67 -5.85
N ILE A 21 -2.53 12.77 -5.99
CA ILE A 21 -3.05 13.22 -7.28
C ILE A 21 -1.85 13.46 -8.21
N GLY A 22 -1.87 12.83 -9.37
CA GLY A 22 -0.74 12.88 -10.29
C GLY A 22 0.22 11.70 -10.20
N LEU A 23 0.12 10.89 -9.13
CA LEU A 23 0.91 9.66 -9.00
C LEU A 23 0.15 8.42 -9.46
N VAL A 24 -1.09 8.59 -9.84
CA VAL A 24 -1.96 7.53 -10.38
C VAL A 24 -2.58 8.05 -11.68
N PRO A 25 -3.13 7.16 -12.52
CA PRO A 25 -3.83 7.62 -13.72
C PRO A 25 -4.95 8.61 -13.38
N ASP A 26 -5.15 9.59 -14.24
CA ASP A 26 -6.11 10.69 -14.00
C ASP A 26 -7.52 10.20 -13.66
N LYS A 27 -7.94 9.08 -14.22
CA LYS A 27 -9.26 8.51 -13.94
C LYS A 27 -9.47 8.13 -12.48
N HIS A 28 -8.37 7.99 -11.72
CA HIS A 28 -8.42 7.62 -10.30
C HIS A 28 -8.24 8.83 -9.37
N ASN A 29 -7.93 10.01 -9.89
CA ASN A 29 -7.68 11.19 -9.06
C ASN A 29 -8.84 11.54 -8.15
N LYS A 30 -10.06 11.28 -8.59
CA LYS A 30 -11.26 11.60 -7.81
C LYS A 30 -11.28 10.91 -6.44
N PHE A 31 -10.66 9.75 -6.31
CA PHE A 31 -10.64 9.04 -5.04
C PHE A 31 -9.91 9.82 -3.95
N TYR A 32 -8.94 10.64 -4.34
CA TYR A 32 -8.10 11.40 -3.40
C TYR A 32 -8.67 12.76 -3.05
N TRP A 33 -9.74 13.20 -3.72
CA TRP A 33 -10.40 14.46 -3.39
C TRP A 33 -11.29 14.34 -2.16
N GLU A 34 -11.66 13.12 -1.79
CA GLU A 34 -12.54 12.88 -0.66
C GLU A 34 -11.75 13.01 0.65
N ASN A 35 -12.46 13.36 1.75
CA ASN A 35 -11.82 13.64 3.03
C ASN A 35 -11.96 12.50 4.04
N ASP A 36 -12.46 11.35 3.62
CA ASP A 36 -12.78 10.23 4.50
C ASP A 36 -11.69 9.17 4.56
N TRP A 37 -10.45 9.57 4.31
CA TRP A 37 -9.30 8.68 4.39
C TRP A 37 -8.76 8.61 5.80
N ASP A 38 -8.49 7.39 6.29
CA ASP A 38 -7.63 7.18 7.45
C ASP A 38 -6.20 7.07 6.94
N VAL A 39 -5.25 7.66 7.67
CA VAL A 39 -3.85 7.72 7.23
C VAL A 39 -2.97 6.98 8.22
N VAL A 40 -2.12 6.09 7.69
CA VAL A 40 -1.08 5.40 8.46
C VAL A 40 0.26 5.68 7.81
N ARG A 41 1.30 5.74 8.63
CA ARG A 41 2.59 6.26 8.21
C ARG A 41 3.68 5.20 8.07
N ASN A 42 3.47 4.01 8.62
CA ASN A 42 4.48 2.96 8.61
C ASN A 42 3.82 1.59 8.75
N TYR A 43 4.65 0.55 8.70
CA TYR A 43 4.19 -0.83 8.80
C TYR A 43 3.46 -1.09 10.12
N ASP A 44 4.02 -0.64 11.24
CA ASP A 44 3.41 -0.92 12.55
C ASP A 44 2.04 -0.28 12.67
N GLU A 45 1.87 0.94 12.19
CA GLU A 45 0.57 1.61 12.17
C GLU A 45 -0.42 0.90 11.26
N PHE A 46 0.06 0.40 10.11
CA PHE A 46 -0.77 -0.36 9.19
C PHE A 46 -1.30 -1.64 9.83
N VAL A 47 -0.42 -2.40 10.47
CA VAL A 47 -0.79 -3.63 11.17
C VAL A 47 -1.80 -3.34 12.27
N GLN A 48 -1.53 -2.34 13.08
CA GLN A 48 -2.42 -1.98 14.19
C GLN A 48 -3.80 -1.56 13.68
N TYR A 49 -3.84 -0.81 12.59
CA TYR A 49 -5.12 -0.40 12.00
C TYR A 49 -5.97 -1.61 11.65
N LEU A 50 -5.39 -2.59 10.98
CA LEU A 50 -6.12 -3.80 10.59
C LEU A 50 -6.57 -4.61 11.80
N GLU A 51 -5.71 -4.73 12.81
CA GLU A 51 -6.04 -5.49 14.01
C GLU A 51 -7.17 -4.85 14.80
N VAL A 52 -7.26 -3.54 14.81
CA VAL A 52 -8.29 -2.81 15.56
C VAL A 52 -9.58 -2.68 14.75
N ASN A 53 -9.49 -2.41 13.46
CA ASN A 53 -10.64 -2.01 12.65
C ASN A 53 -11.08 -3.07 11.63
N GLY A 54 -10.28 -4.07 11.37
CA GLY A 54 -10.50 -4.99 10.27
C GLY A 54 -9.97 -4.44 8.94
N ALA A 55 -10.04 -5.24 7.90
CA ALA A 55 -9.59 -4.82 6.58
C ALA A 55 -10.48 -3.69 6.05
N PRO A 56 -9.89 -2.61 5.52
CA PRO A 56 -10.69 -1.52 4.96
C PRO A 56 -11.31 -1.90 3.63
N GLU A 57 -12.20 -1.07 3.15
CA GLU A 57 -12.82 -1.25 1.84
C GLU A 57 -11.82 -0.96 0.71
N PHE A 58 -10.93 -0.01 0.93
CA PHE A 58 -10.01 0.48 -0.08
C PHE A 58 -8.67 0.84 0.57
N VAL A 59 -7.57 0.49 -0.09
CA VAL A 59 -6.22 0.86 0.38
C VAL A 59 -5.45 1.53 -0.74
N SER A 60 -4.81 2.65 -0.44
CA SER A 60 -3.85 3.28 -1.34
C SER A 60 -2.46 3.11 -0.74
N PHE A 61 -1.57 2.42 -1.47
CA PHE A 61 -0.24 2.05 -0.99
C PHE A 61 0.83 2.97 -1.53
N ASP A 62 1.71 3.44 -0.65
CA ASP A 62 3.06 3.85 -1.01
C ASP A 62 3.98 2.64 -0.86
N HIS A 63 5.15 2.69 -1.49
CA HIS A 63 6.17 1.63 -1.35
C HIS A 63 7.26 2.04 -0.37
N ASP A 64 7.83 3.21 -0.55
CA ASP A 64 8.99 3.65 0.24
C ASP A 64 8.50 4.36 1.50
N LEU A 65 8.78 3.77 2.66
CA LEU A 65 8.24 4.23 3.93
C LEU A 65 9.33 4.73 4.89
N GLY A 66 10.49 5.12 4.38
CA GLY A 66 11.55 5.65 5.21
C GLY A 66 12.81 5.96 4.44
N ASP A 67 13.85 6.33 5.17
CA ASP A 67 15.08 6.89 4.59
C ASP A 67 15.88 5.88 3.78
N THR A 68 15.99 4.64 4.23
CA THR A 68 16.79 3.65 3.49
C THR A 68 16.11 3.25 2.19
N ALA A 69 14.78 3.23 2.15
CA ALA A 69 14.04 2.99 0.91
C ALA A 69 14.25 4.14 -0.07
N MET A 70 14.26 5.38 0.40
CA MET A 70 14.55 6.55 -0.44
C MET A 70 15.97 6.50 -0.97
N ASP A 71 16.95 6.11 -0.15
CA ASP A 71 18.33 5.95 -0.58
C ASP A 71 18.44 4.90 -1.69
N GLU A 72 17.77 3.76 -1.52
CA GLU A 72 17.77 2.71 -2.55
C GLU A 72 17.14 3.22 -3.84
N TYR A 73 16.06 3.98 -3.73
CA TYR A 73 15.41 4.56 -4.90
C TYR A 73 16.39 5.43 -5.71
N PHE A 74 17.07 6.37 -5.04
CA PHE A 74 17.96 7.27 -5.73
C PHE A 74 19.22 6.58 -6.26
N ARG A 75 19.73 5.58 -5.55
CA ARG A 75 20.96 4.88 -5.97
C ARG A 75 20.74 3.91 -7.11
N ASN A 76 19.66 3.16 -7.09
CA ASN A 76 19.48 2.03 -8.00
C ASN A 76 18.23 2.08 -8.84
N VAL A 77 17.09 2.46 -8.27
CA VAL A 77 15.83 2.45 -9.03
C VAL A 77 15.85 3.55 -10.09
N ALA A 78 16.16 4.78 -9.70
CA ALA A 78 16.13 5.91 -10.60
C ALA A 78 17.23 5.85 -11.66
N THR A 79 18.37 5.22 -11.34
CA THR A 79 19.53 5.16 -12.25
C THR A 79 19.59 3.88 -13.07
N LYS A 80 19.22 2.72 -12.49
CA LYS A 80 19.41 1.42 -13.12
C LYS A 80 18.11 0.64 -13.30
N GLY A 81 17.00 1.09 -12.67
CA GLY A 81 15.73 0.38 -12.72
C GLY A 81 15.74 -0.90 -11.90
N THR A 82 16.63 -1.03 -10.91
CA THR A 82 16.72 -2.21 -10.05
C THR A 82 16.37 -1.84 -8.62
N LEU A 83 15.91 -2.82 -7.85
CA LEU A 83 15.54 -2.63 -6.45
C LEU A 83 16.02 -3.83 -5.66
N ASP A 84 16.87 -3.56 -4.65
CA ASP A 84 17.39 -4.59 -3.75
C ASP A 84 16.85 -4.33 -2.36
N TYR A 85 15.93 -5.20 -1.90
CA TYR A 85 15.31 -5.05 -0.59
C TYR A 85 16.31 -5.25 0.56
N ASP A 86 17.44 -5.90 0.32
CA ASP A 86 18.47 -6.06 1.35
C ASP A 86 19.07 -4.71 1.76
N ASN A 87 18.99 -3.70 0.90
CA ASN A 87 19.46 -2.35 1.20
C ASN A 87 18.45 -1.53 1.99
N ILE A 88 17.24 -2.04 2.19
CA ILE A 88 16.15 -1.34 2.86
C ILE A 88 15.95 -1.95 4.23
N LYS A 89 16.10 -1.13 5.28
CA LYS A 89 16.00 -1.60 6.67
C LYS A 89 14.58 -1.53 7.21
N GLU A 90 13.85 -0.49 6.87
CA GLU A 90 12.45 -0.37 7.32
C GLU A 90 11.55 -1.25 6.46
N LYS A 91 10.39 -1.59 7.02
CA LYS A 91 9.37 -2.30 6.25
C LYS A 91 8.79 -1.39 5.18
N THR A 92 8.52 -1.96 4.00
CA THR A 92 8.00 -1.21 2.85
C THR A 92 6.50 -1.44 2.66
N GLY A 93 5.92 -0.74 1.68
CA GLY A 93 4.54 -0.99 1.29
C GLY A 93 4.29 -2.42 0.82
N LEU A 94 5.31 -3.07 0.25
CA LEU A 94 5.17 -4.50 -0.11
C LEU A 94 4.99 -5.36 1.13
N ASP A 95 5.70 -5.07 2.21
CA ASP A 95 5.50 -5.79 3.48
C ASP A 95 4.08 -5.57 4.01
N CYS A 96 3.56 -4.36 3.88
CA CYS A 96 2.18 -4.07 4.27
C CYS A 96 1.17 -4.85 3.42
N ALA A 97 1.41 -4.93 2.12
CA ALA A 97 0.55 -5.71 1.23
C ALA A 97 0.56 -7.19 1.60
N LYS A 98 1.72 -7.72 1.95
CA LYS A 98 1.84 -9.11 2.40
C LYS A 98 1.06 -9.36 3.68
N PHE A 99 1.16 -8.43 4.64
CA PHE A 99 0.37 -8.54 5.87
C PHE A 99 -1.12 -8.49 5.58
N LEU A 100 -1.56 -7.59 4.70
CA LEU A 100 -2.97 -7.46 4.34
C LEU A 100 -3.51 -8.78 3.79
N VAL A 101 -2.78 -9.42 2.89
CA VAL A 101 -3.22 -10.69 2.29
C VAL A 101 -3.32 -11.78 3.36
N GLU A 102 -2.32 -11.89 4.23
CA GLU A 102 -2.34 -12.86 5.33
C GLU A 102 -3.52 -12.61 6.25
N TYR A 103 -3.75 -11.35 6.61
CA TYR A 103 -4.85 -10.97 7.47
C TYR A 103 -6.19 -11.36 6.85
N CYS A 104 -6.40 -11.01 5.59
CA CYS A 104 -7.66 -11.32 4.92
C CYS A 104 -7.89 -12.83 4.80
N ALA A 105 -6.84 -13.59 4.51
CA ALA A 105 -6.95 -15.05 4.43
C ALA A 105 -7.30 -15.65 5.79
N ASP A 106 -6.62 -15.21 6.85
CA ASP A 106 -6.83 -15.73 8.20
C ASP A 106 -8.22 -15.38 8.76
N GLU A 107 -8.70 -14.18 8.45
CA GLU A 107 -9.98 -13.70 8.94
C GLU A 107 -11.13 -13.98 7.97
N ASN A 108 -10.84 -14.65 6.87
CA ASN A 108 -11.82 -14.98 5.84
C ASN A 108 -12.55 -13.73 5.34
N GLN A 109 -11.80 -12.67 5.12
CA GLN A 109 -12.32 -11.41 4.59
C GLN A 109 -11.87 -11.22 3.14
N PRO A 110 -12.67 -10.55 2.31
CA PRO A 110 -12.26 -10.26 0.94
C PRO A 110 -11.12 -9.27 0.92
N LEU A 111 -10.26 -9.39 -0.08
CA LEU A 111 -9.17 -8.44 -0.28
C LEU A 111 -9.76 -7.08 -0.68
N PRO A 112 -9.32 -5.97 -0.05
CA PRO A 112 -9.80 -4.64 -0.42
C PRO A 112 -9.49 -4.28 -1.87
N GLU A 113 -10.24 -3.35 -2.43
CA GLU A 113 -9.80 -2.65 -3.63
C GLU A 113 -8.57 -1.83 -3.30
N TYR A 114 -7.71 -1.58 -4.28
CA TYR A 114 -6.46 -0.89 -4.01
C TYR A 114 -5.97 -0.07 -5.19
N LEU A 115 -5.15 0.93 -4.86
CA LEU A 115 -4.30 1.65 -5.80
C LEU A 115 -2.90 1.72 -5.20
N VAL A 116 -1.90 1.89 -6.05
CA VAL A 116 -0.53 2.13 -5.61
C VAL A 116 -0.11 3.48 -6.14
N HIS A 117 0.12 4.42 -5.22
CA HIS A 117 0.44 5.80 -5.57
C HIS A 117 1.92 6.13 -5.45
N SER A 118 2.76 5.10 -5.35
CA SER A 118 4.19 5.29 -5.17
C SER A 118 4.85 5.94 -6.37
N ALA A 119 5.81 6.82 -6.11
CA ALA A 119 6.67 7.38 -7.14
C ALA A 119 7.77 6.42 -7.58
N ASN A 120 7.96 5.30 -6.86
CA ASN A 120 8.95 4.28 -7.19
C ASN A 120 8.32 3.26 -8.16
N PRO A 121 8.68 3.29 -9.45
CA PRO A 121 8.00 2.43 -10.44
C PRO A 121 8.26 0.94 -10.23
N VAL A 122 9.43 0.56 -9.73
CA VAL A 122 9.75 -0.84 -9.45
C VAL A 122 8.96 -1.32 -8.24
N GLY A 123 8.95 -0.53 -7.17
CA GLY A 123 8.19 -0.86 -5.97
C GLY A 123 6.69 -0.93 -6.24
N LYS A 124 6.18 0.02 -7.02
CA LYS A 124 4.77 0.02 -7.41
C LYS A 124 4.39 -1.27 -8.13
N LYS A 125 5.20 -1.67 -9.11
CA LYS A 125 4.94 -2.89 -9.87
C LYS A 125 4.99 -4.12 -8.97
N ASN A 126 5.93 -4.16 -8.04
CA ASN A 126 6.06 -5.29 -7.12
C ASN A 126 4.81 -5.45 -6.25
N ILE A 127 4.26 -4.35 -5.74
CA ILE A 127 3.03 -4.40 -4.95
C ILE A 127 1.86 -4.86 -5.83
N GLU A 128 1.72 -4.28 -7.01
CA GLU A 128 0.62 -4.61 -7.91
C GLU A 128 0.63 -6.09 -8.30
N LEU A 129 1.79 -6.61 -8.67
CA LEU A 129 1.90 -8.01 -9.05
C LEU A 129 1.60 -8.94 -7.88
N PHE A 130 2.10 -8.60 -6.68
CA PHE A 130 1.84 -9.40 -5.50
C PHE A 130 0.34 -9.48 -5.20
N LEU A 131 -0.33 -8.33 -5.20
CA LEU A 131 -1.76 -8.28 -4.88
C LEU A 131 -2.61 -8.96 -5.95
N GLU A 132 -2.25 -8.83 -7.22
CA GLU A 132 -2.98 -9.50 -8.28
C GLU A 132 -2.85 -11.01 -8.20
N ASN A 133 -1.66 -11.52 -7.90
CA ASN A 133 -1.46 -12.94 -7.69
C ASN A 133 -2.25 -13.44 -6.47
N ALA A 134 -2.23 -12.68 -5.38
CA ALA A 134 -2.98 -13.04 -4.19
C ALA A 134 -4.48 -13.11 -4.46
N LYS A 135 -4.99 -12.15 -5.23
CA LYS A 135 -6.42 -12.11 -5.58
C LYS A 135 -6.83 -13.35 -6.35
N LYS A 136 -5.99 -13.82 -7.26
CA LYS A 136 -6.27 -15.05 -8.02
C LYS A 136 -6.30 -16.28 -7.12
N HIS A 137 -5.35 -16.37 -6.19
CA HIS A 137 -5.24 -17.55 -5.32
C HIS A 137 -6.29 -17.58 -4.23
N LEU A 138 -6.72 -16.44 -3.75
CA LEU A 138 -7.74 -16.37 -2.71
C LEU A 138 -9.14 -16.66 -3.26
N SER A 139 -9.32 -16.54 -4.56
CA SER A 139 -10.58 -16.85 -5.25
C SER A 139 -11.81 -16.20 -4.62
N LEU A 140 -11.64 -15.01 -4.15
CA LEU A 140 -12.71 -14.34 -3.42
C LEU A 140 -13.55 -13.46 -4.30
#